data_053fb898564f42ecc02492d0e8f821ab
#
_entry.id   053fb898564f42ecc02492d0e8f821ab
#
_cell.length_a   1.000
_cell.length_b   1.000
_cell.length_c   1.000
_cell.angle_alpha   90.00
_cell.angle_beta   90.00
_cell.angle_gamma   90.00
#
_symmetry.space_group_name_H-M   'P 1'
#
loop_
_entity.id
_entity.type
_entity.pdbx_description
1 polymer ?
#
loop_
_entity_poly.entity_id
_entity_poly.type
_entity_poly.pdbx_seq_one_letter_code
_entity_poly.pdbx_strand_id
1 'polypeptide(L)'
;RDASMLALDEVGIAHSGRVGDVASWQQGDYRLAMAAFAPNIDSHSIHDEDAAACLVSKLAQDHDLVLVSFHGGAEGEAAMHVSDVEEFYYGESRGNVVSFSHRMIDAGADMVIGHGPHVPRAIELYRERLIAYSLGNFATYYGISVSGDKGVAPMLMATVDEDGRLLEGKIISFRQRRPDGPRLDSQETAATLIRSLTRTDFNGGGLEFTDGGSFKP
;
A
#
# COMPACT_ATOMS: atom_id res chain seq x y z
N ARG A 1 -2.03 20.46 1.58
CA ARG A 1 -0.82 19.69 1.96
C ARG A 1 -0.15 20.29 3.22
N ASP A 2 0.22 21.59 3.23
CA ASP A 2 0.89 22.23 4.38
C ASP A 2 0.03 22.18 5.65
N ALA A 3 -1.25 22.50 5.53
CA ALA A 3 -2.17 22.44 6.67
C ALA A 3 -2.32 21.02 7.24
N SER A 4 -2.26 19.99 6.39
CA SER A 4 -2.32 18.58 6.86
C SER A 4 -1.04 18.19 7.59
N MET A 5 0.13 18.60 7.07
CA MET A 5 1.43 18.34 7.71
C MET A 5 1.50 19.03 9.07
N LEU A 6 1.14 20.31 9.13
CA LEU A 6 1.10 21.06 10.39
C LEU A 6 0.17 20.41 11.42
N ALA A 7 -1.02 19.94 11.01
CA ALA A 7 -1.95 19.26 11.89
C ALA A 7 -1.41 17.91 12.41
N LEU A 8 -0.63 17.19 11.63
CA LEU A 8 0.05 15.96 12.06
C LEU A 8 1.20 16.27 13.02
N ASP A 9 2.00 17.29 12.71
CA ASP A 9 3.10 17.76 13.55
C ASP A 9 2.62 18.20 14.94
N GLU A 10 1.49 18.94 15.00
CA GLU A 10 0.87 19.40 16.26
C GLU A 10 0.51 18.25 17.22
N VAL A 11 0.23 17.06 16.67
CA VAL A 11 -0.13 15.87 17.47
C VAL A 11 0.97 14.80 17.49
N GLY A 12 2.16 15.11 16.96
CA GLY A 12 3.32 14.23 16.97
C GLY A 12 3.19 13.00 16.08
N ILE A 13 2.41 13.09 14.99
CA ILE A 13 2.29 12.00 14.01
C ILE A 13 3.31 12.22 12.89
N ALA A 14 4.26 11.29 12.77
CA ALA A 14 5.23 11.30 11.68
C ALA A 14 4.52 11.10 10.32
N HIS A 15 4.97 11.80 9.29
CA HIS A 15 4.41 11.76 7.95
C HIS A 15 5.49 11.76 6.88
N SER A 16 5.13 11.37 5.67
CA SER A 16 5.97 11.43 4.48
C SER A 16 5.12 11.78 3.26
N GLY A 17 5.70 12.39 2.25
CA GLY A 17 5.00 12.68 0.99
C GLY A 17 5.56 13.80 0.15
N ARG A 18 6.52 14.59 0.63
CA ARG A 18 7.28 15.55 -0.17
C ARG A 18 8.67 15.04 -0.48
N VAL A 19 9.31 15.61 -1.48
CA VAL A 19 10.74 15.37 -1.74
C VAL A 19 11.55 15.74 -0.49
N GLY A 20 12.34 14.78 0.01
CA GLY A 20 13.15 14.92 1.22
C GLY A 20 12.41 14.67 2.53
N ASP A 21 11.11 14.37 2.48
CA ASP A 21 10.29 14.13 3.67
C ASP A 21 10.10 12.63 3.90
N VAL A 22 10.60 12.15 5.03
CA VAL A 22 10.53 10.73 5.44
C VAL A 22 10.01 10.68 6.87
N ALA A 23 9.01 9.86 7.11
CA ALA A 23 8.58 9.56 8.46
C ALA A 23 9.59 8.61 9.13
N SER A 24 10.05 8.96 10.33
CA SER A 24 10.90 8.10 11.15
C SER A 24 10.42 8.15 12.59
N TRP A 25 10.31 6.98 13.22
CA TRP A 25 9.88 6.87 14.61
C TRP A 25 10.48 5.64 15.28
N GLN A 26 10.38 5.58 16.59
CA GLN A 26 10.79 4.43 17.39
C GLN A 26 9.56 3.73 17.97
N GLN A 27 9.54 2.42 17.88
CA GLN A 27 8.53 1.56 18.50
C GLN A 27 9.22 0.46 19.30
N GLY A 28 9.22 0.60 20.63
CA GLY A 28 10.05 -0.25 21.48
C GLY A 28 11.54 -0.06 21.18
N ASP A 29 12.23 -1.15 20.90
CA ASP A 29 13.65 -1.14 20.52
C ASP A 29 13.88 -0.96 19.01
N TYR A 30 12.82 -0.95 18.19
CA TYR A 30 12.91 -0.86 16.74
C TYR A 30 12.80 0.58 16.25
N ARG A 31 13.67 0.94 15.30
CA ARG A 31 13.60 2.18 14.50
C ARG A 31 12.91 1.89 13.18
N LEU A 32 11.84 2.58 12.92
CA LEU A 32 11.04 2.42 11.70
C LEU A 32 11.14 3.65 10.84
N ALA A 33 11.13 3.44 9.52
CA ALA A 33 10.99 4.51 8.54
C ALA A 33 9.82 4.23 7.59
N MET A 34 9.22 5.31 7.07
CA MET A 34 8.27 5.24 5.96
C MET A 34 8.59 6.33 4.94
N ALA A 35 8.78 5.92 3.69
CA ALA A 35 8.91 6.81 2.55
C ALA A 35 7.67 6.68 1.65
N ALA A 36 7.10 7.82 1.23
CA ALA A 36 5.92 7.87 0.38
C ALA A 36 6.24 8.44 -1.01
N PHE A 37 5.73 7.79 -2.05
CA PHE A 37 6.00 8.09 -3.46
C PHE A 37 4.70 8.34 -4.23
N ALA A 38 4.74 9.21 -5.23
CA ALA A 38 3.58 9.51 -6.07
C ALA A 38 4.01 10.04 -7.45
N PRO A 39 3.12 10.09 -8.44
CA PRO A 39 3.41 10.70 -9.75
C PRO A 39 3.43 12.24 -9.71
N ASN A 40 3.05 12.86 -8.60
CA ASN A 40 2.94 14.30 -8.46
C ASN A 40 4.31 15.00 -8.36
N ILE A 41 4.42 16.22 -8.90
CA ILE A 41 5.68 16.99 -9.03
C ILE A 41 6.40 17.22 -7.70
N ASP A 42 5.66 17.48 -6.61
CA ASP A 42 6.24 17.82 -5.31
C ASP A 42 6.40 16.64 -4.36
N SER A 43 6.34 15.40 -4.89
CA SER A 43 6.53 14.17 -4.13
C SER A 43 7.79 13.43 -4.57
N HIS A 44 8.29 12.52 -3.75
CA HIS A 44 9.21 11.51 -4.27
C HIS A 44 8.54 10.78 -5.43
N SER A 45 9.22 10.76 -6.59
CA SER A 45 8.62 10.30 -7.84
C SER A 45 8.55 8.77 -7.88
N ILE A 46 7.36 8.22 -8.23
CA ILE A 46 7.21 6.80 -8.56
C ILE A 46 7.87 6.45 -9.91
N HIS A 47 8.13 7.46 -10.77
CA HIS A 47 8.73 7.26 -12.09
C HIS A 47 10.27 7.25 -12.06
N ASP A 48 10.89 7.73 -10.98
CA ASP A 48 12.34 7.69 -10.78
C ASP A 48 12.69 6.57 -9.81
N GLU A 49 12.60 5.34 -10.31
CA GLU A 49 12.84 4.14 -9.50
C GLU A 49 14.29 4.08 -8.97
N ASP A 50 15.27 4.67 -9.67
CA ASP A 50 16.65 4.69 -9.22
C ASP A 50 16.84 5.64 -8.02
N ALA A 51 16.27 6.83 -8.07
CA ALA A 51 16.28 7.75 -6.93
C ALA A 51 15.48 7.17 -5.73
N ALA A 52 14.34 6.52 -6.01
CA ALA A 52 13.53 5.86 -4.99
C ALA A 52 14.31 4.72 -4.32
N ALA A 53 14.94 3.84 -5.08
CA ALA A 53 15.76 2.74 -4.57
C ALA A 53 16.97 3.27 -3.76
N CYS A 54 17.60 4.34 -4.21
CA CYS A 54 18.70 4.98 -3.47
C CYS A 54 18.23 5.51 -2.10
N LEU A 55 17.04 6.12 -2.04
CA LEU A 55 16.45 6.59 -0.79
C LEU A 55 16.14 5.41 0.15
N VAL A 56 15.46 4.38 -0.34
CA VAL A 56 15.11 3.18 0.45
C VAL A 56 16.35 2.49 0.97
N SER A 57 17.40 2.32 0.13
CA SER A 57 18.66 1.71 0.57
C SER A 57 19.37 2.49 1.69
N LYS A 58 19.27 3.82 1.70
CA LYS A 58 19.79 4.65 2.79
C LYS A 58 18.98 4.44 4.07
N LEU A 59 17.65 4.40 3.95
CA LEU A 59 16.78 4.17 5.11
C LEU A 59 17.04 2.80 5.75
N ALA A 60 17.23 1.77 4.93
CA ALA A 60 17.53 0.42 5.40
C ALA A 60 18.89 0.28 6.13
N GLN A 61 19.82 1.24 5.94
CA GLN A 61 21.08 1.28 6.70
C GLN A 61 20.89 1.84 8.13
N ASP A 62 19.91 2.70 8.32
CA ASP A 62 19.71 3.48 9.54
C ASP A 62 18.48 3.03 10.36
N HIS A 63 17.63 2.17 9.79
CA HIS A 63 16.39 1.71 10.41
C HIS A 63 16.27 0.18 10.38
N ASP A 64 15.58 -0.35 11.35
CA ASP A 64 15.38 -1.79 11.50
C ASP A 64 14.25 -2.31 10.58
N LEU A 65 13.26 -1.46 10.28
CA LEU A 65 12.17 -1.75 9.34
C LEU A 65 11.87 -0.53 8.47
N VAL A 66 11.75 -0.74 7.17
CA VAL A 66 11.43 0.28 6.17
C VAL A 66 10.13 -0.04 5.45
N LEU A 67 9.16 0.85 5.59
CA LEU A 67 7.90 0.79 4.87
C LEU A 67 7.94 1.75 3.66
N VAL A 68 7.46 1.28 2.53
CA VAL A 68 7.23 2.11 1.35
C VAL A 68 5.73 2.24 1.14
N SER A 69 5.26 3.46 1.00
CA SER A 69 3.89 3.75 0.55
C SER A 69 3.94 4.37 -0.84
N PHE A 70 3.06 3.99 -1.74
CA PHE A 70 2.95 4.65 -3.03
C PHE A 70 1.52 5.01 -3.39
N HIS A 71 1.36 6.10 -4.13
CA HIS A 71 0.16 6.44 -4.86
C HIS A 71 0.46 6.25 -6.35
N GLY A 72 -0.17 5.26 -6.98
CA GLY A 72 0.11 4.90 -8.38
C GLY A 72 -0.92 3.93 -8.94
N GLY A 73 -0.77 3.58 -10.22
CA GLY A 73 -1.69 2.73 -10.95
C GLY A 73 -2.92 3.47 -11.49
N ALA A 74 -3.58 2.88 -12.47
CA ALA A 74 -4.82 3.37 -13.05
C ALA A 74 -5.98 3.28 -12.05
N GLU A 75 -7.05 4.06 -12.27
CA GLU A 75 -8.13 4.19 -11.30
C GLU A 75 -9.43 3.50 -11.76
N GLY A 76 -10.18 3.01 -10.77
CA GLY A 76 -11.53 2.49 -10.94
C GLY A 76 -11.63 0.98 -11.13
N GLU A 77 -12.88 0.50 -11.26
CA GLU A 77 -13.20 -0.94 -11.30
C GLU A 77 -12.54 -1.67 -12.48
N ALA A 78 -12.34 -0.98 -13.61
CA ALA A 78 -11.64 -1.56 -14.77
C ALA A 78 -10.13 -1.75 -14.54
N ALA A 79 -9.59 -1.14 -13.49
CA ALA A 79 -8.16 -1.20 -13.13
C ALA A 79 -7.90 -2.06 -11.87
N MET A 80 -8.80 -2.97 -11.52
CA MET A 80 -8.61 -3.85 -10.35
C MET A 80 -7.47 -4.85 -10.53
N HIS A 81 -7.26 -5.35 -11.75
CA HIS A 81 -6.19 -6.29 -12.06
C HIS A 81 -4.83 -5.59 -12.14
N VAL A 82 -3.80 -6.28 -11.69
CA VAL A 82 -2.42 -5.81 -11.68
C VAL A 82 -1.61 -6.60 -12.72
N SER A 83 -0.80 -5.88 -13.47
CA SER A 83 0.16 -6.48 -14.42
C SER A 83 1.45 -5.66 -14.46
N ASP A 84 2.56 -6.31 -14.84
CA ASP A 84 3.87 -5.67 -14.91
C ASP A 84 4.00 -4.80 -16.17
N VAL A 85 3.22 -3.71 -16.20
CA VAL A 85 3.22 -2.73 -17.29
C VAL A 85 3.00 -1.32 -16.72
N GLU A 86 3.42 -0.31 -17.48
CA GLU A 86 3.09 1.08 -17.15
C GLU A 86 1.60 1.34 -17.29
N GLU A 87 1.00 1.89 -16.24
CA GLU A 87 -0.42 2.20 -16.18
C GLU A 87 -0.68 3.69 -16.45
N PHE A 88 -1.83 3.99 -17.04
CA PHE A 88 -2.24 5.36 -17.37
C PHE A 88 -3.63 5.67 -16.89
N TYR A 89 -3.85 6.91 -16.46
CA TYR A 89 -5.17 7.43 -16.12
C TYR A 89 -5.35 8.84 -16.65
N TYR A 90 -6.38 9.07 -17.47
CA TYR A 90 -6.58 10.32 -18.22
C TYR A 90 -5.35 10.82 -19.00
N GLY A 91 -4.55 9.90 -19.53
CA GLY A 91 -3.33 10.21 -20.29
C GLY A 91 -2.10 10.52 -19.44
N GLU A 92 -2.22 10.54 -18.13
CA GLU A 92 -1.08 10.67 -17.22
C GLU A 92 -0.53 9.29 -16.87
N SER A 93 0.80 9.15 -16.92
CA SER A 93 1.48 7.96 -16.40
C SER A 93 1.26 7.86 -14.89
N ARG A 94 0.90 6.66 -14.44
CA ARG A 94 0.72 6.31 -13.03
C ARG A 94 1.75 5.30 -12.53
N GLY A 95 2.78 5.06 -13.36
CA GLY A 95 3.88 4.15 -13.09
C GLY A 95 3.58 2.69 -13.38
N ASN A 96 4.63 1.89 -13.39
CA ASN A 96 4.54 0.44 -13.33
C ASN A 96 4.62 0.02 -11.85
N VAL A 97 3.48 -0.24 -11.24
CA VAL A 97 3.41 -0.50 -9.79
C VAL A 97 4.07 -1.82 -9.37
N VAL A 98 4.19 -2.78 -10.30
CA VAL A 98 4.88 -4.06 -10.04
C VAL A 98 6.40 -3.83 -10.05
N SER A 99 6.94 -3.27 -11.13
CA SER A 99 8.37 -2.93 -11.23
C SER A 99 8.82 -2.08 -10.05
N PHE A 100 8.08 -1.00 -9.76
CA PHE A 100 8.36 -0.13 -8.63
C PHE A 100 8.40 -0.90 -7.30
N SER A 101 7.37 -1.69 -6.99
CA SER A 101 7.28 -2.42 -5.72
C SER A 101 8.41 -3.42 -5.53
N HIS A 102 8.69 -4.21 -6.58
CA HIS A 102 9.81 -5.16 -6.57
C HIS A 102 11.14 -4.43 -6.37
N ARG A 103 11.34 -3.31 -7.06
CA ARG A 103 12.56 -2.49 -6.92
C ARG A 103 12.74 -1.94 -5.52
N MET A 104 11.64 -1.54 -4.84
CA MET A 104 11.70 -1.06 -3.45
C MET A 104 12.08 -2.17 -2.47
N ILE A 105 11.51 -3.38 -2.63
CA ILE A 105 11.90 -4.55 -1.82
C ILE A 105 13.38 -4.90 -2.08
N ASP A 106 13.81 -4.91 -3.33
CA ASP A 106 15.22 -5.18 -3.68
C ASP A 106 16.20 -4.14 -3.11
N ALA A 107 15.72 -2.92 -2.89
CA ALA A 107 16.49 -1.84 -2.26
C ALA A 107 16.50 -1.90 -0.72
N GLY A 108 15.72 -2.80 -0.11
CA GLY A 108 15.69 -3.02 1.35
C GLY A 108 14.41 -2.56 2.06
N ALA A 109 13.31 -2.36 1.31
CA ALA A 109 12.01 -2.18 1.95
C ALA A 109 11.49 -3.51 2.51
N ASP A 110 10.87 -3.48 3.68
CA ASP A 110 10.28 -4.65 4.34
C ASP A 110 8.81 -4.82 4.01
N MET A 111 8.15 -3.77 3.55
CA MET A 111 6.77 -3.81 3.11
C MET A 111 6.49 -2.68 2.13
N VAL A 112 5.67 -2.96 1.09
CA VAL A 112 5.19 -1.95 0.15
C VAL A 112 3.67 -1.89 0.18
N ILE A 113 3.11 -0.70 0.35
CA ILE A 113 1.66 -0.47 0.45
C ILE A 113 1.23 0.54 -0.61
N GLY A 114 0.40 0.10 -1.55
CA GLY A 114 -0.11 0.88 -2.66
C GLY A 114 -1.47 1.52 -2.40
N HIS A 115 -1.65 2.67 -3.00
CA HIS A 115 -2.88 3.46 -3.06
C HIS A 115 -3.01 4.09 -4.45
N GLY A 116 -4.18 4.65 -4.78
CA GLY A 116 -4.44 5.36 -6.03
C GLY A 116 -5.61 4.81 -6.84
N PRO A 117 -5.73 3.50 -7.07
CA PRO A 117 -6.78 2.91 -7.88
C PRO A 117 -8.20 3.10 -7.34
N HIS A 118 -8.38 3.45 -6.08
CA HIS A 118 -9.68 3.59 -5.40
C HIS A 118 -10.52 2.32 -5.35
N VAL A 119 -9.92 1.18 -5.66
CA VAL A 119 -10.44 -0.19 -5.53
C VAL A 119 -9.36 -1.07 -4.91
N PRO A 120 -9.72 -2.13 -4.17
CA PRO A 120 -8.73 -3.11 -3.72
C PRO A 120 -8.09 -3.83 -4.91
N ARG A 121 -6.79 -4.11 -4.81
CA ARG A 121 -6.02 -4.92 -5.76
C ARG A 121 -5.39 -6.12 -5.06
N ALA A 122 -4.70 -6.96 -5.83
CA ALA A 122 -3.94 -8.10 -5.35
C ALA A 122 -2.90 -7.73 -4.27
N ILE A 123 -2.50 -8.74 -3.51
CA ILE A 123 -1.32 -8.71 -2.65
C ILE A 123 -0.34 -9.80 -3.12
N GLU A 124 0.95 -9.61 -2.86
CA GLU A 124 2.01 -10.52 -3.29
C GLU A 124 3.03 -10.70 -2.17
N LEU A 125 3.59 -11.90 -2.05
CA LEU A 125 4.80 -12.17 -1.29
C LEU A 125 5.99 -12.19 -2.27
N TYR A 126 6.77 -11.13 -2.26
CA TYR A 126 7.99 -11.03 -3.06
C TYR A 126 9.23 -11.06 -2.17
N ARG A 127 10.11 -12.03 -2.35
CA ARG A 127 11.31 -12.23 -1.50
C ARG A 127 10.99 -12.21 0.00
N GLU A 128 9.96 -12.92 0.40
CA GLU A 128 9.46 -13.02 1.78
C GLU A 128 8.89 -11.70 2.34
N ARG A 129 8.70 -10.66 1.52
CA ARG A 129 8.14 -9.35 1.88
C ARG A 129 6.75 -9.17 1.28
N LEU A 130 5.88 -8.53 2.06
CA LEU A 130 4.50 -8.28 1.64
C LEU A 130 4.42 -7.02 0.77
N ILE A 131 3.77 -7.16 -0.39
CA ILE A 131 3.35 -6.05 -1.26
C ILE A 131 1.83 -6.05 -1.32
N ALA A 132 1.22 -4.89 -1.06
CA ALA A 132 -0.21 -4.65 -1.27
C ALA A 132 -0.36 -3.59 -2.37
N TYR A 133 -0.90 -3.97 -3.54
CA TYR A 133 -0.93 -3.08 -4.71
C TYR A 133 -2.00 -1.99 -4.64
N SER A 134 -3.06 -2.17 -3.89
CA SER A 134 -4.00 -1.11 -3.49
C SER A 134 -4.91 -1.59 -2.37
N LEU A 135 -5.04 -0.77 -1.35
CA LEU A 135 -6.00 -0.97 -0.27
C LEU A 135 -7.33 -0.24 -0.51
N GLY A 136 -7.56 0.31 -1.73
CA GLY A 136 -8.80 0.99 -2.07
C GLY A 136 -9.08 2.24 -1.22
N ASN A 137 -10.36 2.50 -1.01
CA ASN A 137 -10.84 3.60 -0.16
C ASN A 137 -11.22 3.06 1.22
N PHE A 138 -10.86 3.76 2.30
CA PHE A 138 -11.24 3.33 3.65
C PHE A 138 -12.18 4.30 4.36
N ALA A 139 -11.82 5.59 4.42
CA ALA A 139 -12.57 6.60 5.16
C ALA A 139 -12.79 7.88 4.35
N THR A 140 -13.15 7.75 3.09
CA THR A 140 -13.39 8.89 2.20
C THR A 140 -14.71 9.58 2.56
N TYR A 141 -14.64 10.78 3.10
CA TYR A 141 -15.83 11.53 3.50
C TYR A 141 -16.57 12.11 2.29
N TYR A 142 -15.85 12.71 1.33
CA TYR A 142 -16.43 13.39 0.18
C TYR A 142 -15.51 13.29 -1.07
N GLY A 143 -16.04 13.61 -2.25
CA GLY A 143 -15.26 13.76 -3.49
C GLY A 143 -15.06 12.49 -4.31
N ILE A 144 -14.95 11.32 -3.71
CA ILE A 144 -14.70 10.04 -4.41
C ILE A 144 -15.90 9.12 -4.26
N SER A 145 -16.28 8.40 -5.32
CA SER A 145 -17.36 7.41 -5.27
C SER A 145 -17.01 6.26 -4.32
N VAL A 146 -17.98 5.81 -3.54
CA VAL A 146 -17.91 4.61 -2.69
C VAL A 146 -18.96 3.57 -3.11
N SER A 147 -19.42 3.65 -4.35
CA SER A 147 -20.38 2.70 -4.93
C SER A 147 -19.65 1.47 -5.48
N GLY A 148 -20.28 0.30 -5.46
CA GLY A 148 -19.69 -0.94 -5.97
C GLY A 148 -18.41 -1.34 -5.23
N ASP A 149 -17.40 -1.75 -5.99
CA ASP A 149 -16.10 -2.16 -5.43
C ASP A 149 -15.28 -0.99 -4.87
N LYS A 150 -15.58 0.26 -5.25
CA LYS A 150 -15.00 1.45 -4.64
C LYS A 150 -15.41 1.66 -3.17
N GLY A 151 -16.46 0.98 -2.72
CA GLY A 151 -16.89 0.96 -1.33
C GLY A 151 -16.34 -0.24 -0.54
N VAL A 152 -15.61 -1.15 -1.17
CA VAL A 152 -14.90 -2.22 -0.49
C VAL A 152 -13.66 -1.64 0.18
N ALA A 153 -13.57 -1.79 1.50
CA ALA A 153 -12.58 -1.12 2.33
C ALA A 153 -11.80 -2.14 3.18
N PRO A 154 -10.69 -2.67 2.66
CA PRO A 154 -9.84 -3.58 3.43
C PRO A 154 -9.04 -2.84 4.50
N MET A 155 -8.88 -3.49 5.66
CA MET A 155 -7.82 -3.19 6.62
C MET A 155 -6.84 -4.34 6.60
N LEU A 156 -5.59 -4.05 6.28
CA LEU A 156 -4.50 -5.02 6.25
C LEU A 156 -3.80 -5.04 7.60
N MET A 157 -3.67 -6.23 8.17
CA MET A 157 -2.78 -6.52 9.29
C MET A 157 -1.70 -7.46 8.80
N ALA A 158 -0.46 -7.22 9.20
CA ALA A 158 0.68 -8.08 8.90
C ALA A 158 1.58 -8.19 10.13
N THR A 159 2.05 -9.40 10.39
CA THR A 159 3.09 -9.68 11.37
C THR A 159 4.35 -10.04 10.62
N VAL A 160 5.44 -9.34 10.91
CA VAL A 160 6.75 -9.60 10.33
C VAL A 160 7.74 -9.98 11.44
N ASP A 161 8.80 -10.70 11.07
CA ASP A 161 9.91 -10.96 11.97
C ASP A 161 10.87 -9.75 12.06
N GLU A 162 11.95 -9.90 12.81
CA GLU A 162 12.98 -8.86 13.01
C GLU A 162 13.76 -8.50 11.74
N ASP A 163 13.74 -9.41 10.75
CA ASP A 163 14.33 -9.19 9.42
C ASP A 163 13.30 -8.63 8.42
N GLY A 164 12.07 -8.32 8.84
CA GLY A 164 10.98 -7.82 7.99
C GLY A 164 10.27 -8.89 7.14
N ARG A 165 10.55 -10.19 7.34
CA ARG A 165 9.86 -11.26 6.60
C ARG A 165 8.44 -11.44 7.11
N LEU A 166 7.51 -11.63 6.20
CA LEU A 166 6.12 -11.90 6.55
C LEU A 166 5.98 -13.23 7.29
N LEU A 167 5.38 -13.23 8.46
CA LEU A 167 5.00 -14.42 9.21
C LEU A 167 3.54 -14.80 8.99
N GLU A 168 2.66 -13.83 9.08
CA GLU A 168 1.23 -13.98 8.84
C GLU A 168 0.58 -12.64 8.54
N GLY A 169 -0.59 -12.67 7.96
CA GLY A 169 -1.40 -11.48 7.74
C GLY A 169 -2.90 -11.76 7.77
N LYS A 170 -3.66 -10.67 7.82
CA LYS A 170 -5.12 -10.73 7.81
C LYS A 170 -5.70 -9.53 7.10
N ILE A 171 -6.67 -9.78 6.23
CA ILE A 171 -7.52 -8.76 5.61
C ILE A 171 -8.82 -8.73 6.39
N ILE A 172 -9.07 -7.63 7.11
CA ILE A 172 -10.35 -7.39 7.77
C ILE A 172 -11.20 -6.58 6.81
N SER A 173 -12.38 -7.11 6.50
CA SER A 173 -13.28 -6.52 5.52
C SER A 173 -14.18 -5.46 6.16
N PHE A 174 -14.18 -4.28 5.55
CA PHE A 174 -15.14 -3.22 5.83
C PHE A 174 -15.84 -2.82 4.54
N ARG A 175 -16.99 -2.18 4.69
CA ARG A 175 -17.67 -1.42 3.64
C ARG A 175 -17.77 0.02 4.05
N GLN A 176 -17.32 0.90 3.16
CA GLN A 176 -17.50 2.33 3.36
C GLN A 176 -18.90 2.75 2.94
N ARG A 177 -19.59 3.42 3.84
CA ARG A 177 -20.94 3.96 3.63
C ARG A 177 -20.98 5.43 4.05
N ARG A 178 -21.55 6.26 3.20
CA ARG A 178 -21.76 7.68 3.55
C ARG A 178 -23.10 7.88 4.24
N PRO A 179 -23.16 8.76 5.23
CA PRO A 179 -22.07 9.53 5.84
C PRO A 179 -21.29 8.78 6.93
N ASP A 180 -21.64 7.53 7.23
CA ASP A 180 -21.22 6.78 8.42
C ASP A 180 -19.76 6.36 8.44
N GLY A 181 -19.07 6.38 7.29
CA GLY A 181 -17.71 5.87 7.15
C GLY A 181 -17.62 4.34 7.04
N PRO A 182 -16.45 3.73 7.36
CA PRO A 182 -16.26 2.29 7.26
C PRO A 182 -17.05 1.53 8.32
N ARG A 183 -17.73 0.47 7.91
CA ARG A 183 -18.47 -0.47 8.76
C ARG A 183 -17.96 -1.87 8.51
N LEU A 184 -17.81 -2.67 9.57
CA LEU A 184 -17.38 -4.06 9.46
C LEU A 184 -18.32 -4.84 8.50
N ASP A 185 -17.72 -5.57 7.56
CA ASP A 185 -18.44 -6.36 6.56
C ASP A 185 -18.35 -7.85 6.91
N SER A 186 -19.45 -8.39 7.44
CA SER A 186 -19.56 -9.80 7.80
C SER A 186 -19.57 -10.76 6.60
N GLN A 187 -19.70 -10.23 5.37
CA GLN A 187 -19.62 -11.03 4.14
C GLN A 187 -18.16 -11.24 3.68
N GLU A 188 -17.19 -10.64 4.36
CA GLU A 188 -15.77 -10.74 4.05
C GLU A 188 -15.43 -10.36 2.59
N THR A 189 -16.15 -9.35 2.05
CA THR A 189 -16.05 -8.98 0.64
C THR A 189 -14.62 -8.58 0.26
N ALA A 190 -13.93 -7.79 1.09
CA ALA A 190 -12.58 -7.34 0.79
C ALA A 190 -11.58 -8.51 0.78
N ALA A 191 -11.66 -9.40 1.75
CA ALA A 191 -10.79 -10.58 1.83
C ALA A 191 -11.01 -11.53 0.63
N THR A 192 -12.27 -11.76 0.27
CA THR A 192 -12.64 -12.59 -0.87
C THR A 192 -12.15 -12.00 -2.19
N LEU A 193 -12.32 -10.68 -2.38
CA LEU A 193 -11.92 -9.97 -3.58
C LEU A 193 -10.38 -9.99 -3.72
N ILE A 194 -9.65 -9.60 -2.69
CA ILE A 194 -8.17 -9.56 -2.73
C ILE A 194 -7.60 -10.95 -2.97
N ARG A 195 -8.12 -11.98 -2.30
CA ARG A 195 -7.72 -13.38 -2.54
C ARG A 195 -7.95 -13.81 -3.99
N SER A 196 -9.09 -13.42 -4.59
CA SER A 196 -9.39 -13.74 -5.99
C SER A 196 -8.42 -13.05 -6.94
N LEU A 197 -8.18 -11.75 -6.74
CA LEU A 197 -7.24 -10.97 -7.54
C LEU A 197 -5.81 -11.51 -7.40
N THR A 198 -5.36 -11.82 -6.19
CA THR A 198 -4.03 -12.41 -5.94
C THR A 198 -3.84 -13.73 -6.69
N ARG A 199 -4.87 -14.59 -6.69
CA ARG A 199 -4.81 -15.84 -7.45
C ARG A 199 -4.75 -15.63 -8.96
N THR A 200 -5.49 -14.66 -9.46
CA THR A 200 -5.56 -14.37 -10.90
C THR A 200 -4.31 -13.68 -11.41
N ASP A 201 -3.85 -12.65 -10.72
CA ASP A 201 -2.81 -11.76 -11.21
C ASP A 201 -1.39 -12.31 -10.94
N PHE A 202 -1.21 -13.02 -9.82
CA PHE A 202 0.09 -13.51 -9.34
C PHE A 202 0.15 -15.02 -9.09
N ASN A 203 -0.79 -15.81 -9.62
CA ASN A 203 -0.85 -17.26 -9.40
C ASN A 203 -0.79 -17.65 -7.91
N GLY A 204 -1.52 -16.89 -7.08
CA GLY A 204 -1.55 -17.04 -5.62
C GLY A 204 -0.59 -16.15 -4.86
N GLY A 205 0.31 -15.44 -5.56
CA GLY A 205 1.21 -14.42 -4.97
C GLY A 205 2.16 -14.95 -3.90
N GLY A 206 2.44 -16.25 -3.87
CA GLY A 206 3.27 -16.88 -2.83
C GLY A 206 2.57 -16.99 -1.47
N LEU A 207 1.25 -16.78 -1.40
CA LEU A 207 0.48 -16.72 -0.17
C LEU A 207 -0.57 -17.84 -0.07
N GLU A 208 -0.64 -18.48 1.09
CA GLU A 208 -1.72 -19.42 1.44
C GLU A 208 -2.83 -18.69 2.21
N PHE A 209 -4.00 -18.53 1.58
CA PHE A 209 -5.17 -17.94 2.22
C PHE A 209 -5.98 -18.98 2.96
N THR A 210 -6.37 -18.65 4.19
CA THR A 210 -7.30 -19.41 5.02
C THR A 210 -8.64 -18.70 5.16
N ASP A 211 -9.58 -19.26 5.90
CA ASP A 211 -10.86 -18.64 6.19
C ASP A 211 -10.71 -17.37 7.03
N GLY A 212 -11.68 -16.46 6.94
CA GLY A 212 -11.69 -15.22 7.72
C GLY A 212 -10.67 -14.19 7.27
N GLY A 213 -10.17 -14.28 6.01
CA GLY A 213 -9.25 -13.33 5.40
C GLY A 213 -7.80 -13.42 5.90
N SER A 214 -7.44 -14.45 6.67
CA SER A 214 -6.06 -14.69 7.10
C SER A 214 -5.23 -15.30 5.97
N PHE A 215 -3.93 -15.02 5.97
CA PHE A 215 -2.97 -15.56 5.01
C PHE A 215 -1.58 -15.70 5.64
N LYS A 216 -0.75 -16.53 5.04
CA LYS A 216 0.65 -16.75 5.43
C LYS A 216 1.50 -17.08 4.19
N PRO A 217 2.83 -17.00 4.29
CA PRO A 217 3.76 -17.50 3.27
C PRO A 217 3.54 -18.97 2.89
#